data_fd27a912bba6fda287f4ed0eca0f5126
#
_entry.id   fd27a912bba6fda287f4ed0eca0f5126
#
_cell.length_a   1.000
_cell.length_b   1.000
_cell.length_c   1.000
_cell.angle_alpha   90.00
_cell.angle_beta   90.00
_cell.angle_gamma   90.00
#
_symmetry.space_group_name_H-M   'P 1'
#
loop_
_entity.id
_entity.type
_entity.pdbx_description
1 polymer ?
#
loop_
_entity_poly.entity_id
_entity_poly.type
_entity_poly.pdbx_seq_one_letter_code
_entity_poly.pdbx_strand_id
1 'polypeptide(L)'
;MATDIENKGNIRDQELIPDKENYNALCVGIGGTGVIRASMILGWSALKEGFKVRTAETHGMSQRGGSVSSYLRFGKTLEGPFMVEGDLDVLIAFEISEALRNLHYVNKDTFIITSKNAVVSPSVLTHRSLKIDFEKCVGCGNCISHCIPNELFLDSKNEHYYTLIPSRSRIVVNGYCRVLDSCTGCVKCIIDEVCPFGAIEAFNEWEYPDVELIENDIRSVSNNVIILDANKLAIEAGNILTANVVLLGVLAGINRIPLSKGVLKETVQQFVPKKALDVNLTAFEMGAEIGSKYKKI
;
A
#
# COMPACT_ATOMS: atom_id res chain seq x y z
N MET A 1 28.83 24.25 -39.44
CA MET A 1 27.91 23.24 -40.00
C MET A 1 27.35 22.49 -38.83
N ALA A 2 26.13 22.88 -38.42
CA ALA A 2 25.39 22.18 -37.35
C ALA A 2 24.64 21.06 -38.04
N THR A 3 24.86 19.85 -37.61
CA THR A 3 24.10 18.68 -38.10
C THR A 3 22.84 18.59 -37.25
N ASP A 4 21.73 18.93 -37.88
CA ASP A 4 20.36 18.65 -37.37
C ASP A 4 20.20 17.13 -37.24
N ILE A 5 20.17 16.64 -36.02
CA ILE A 5 19.71 15.28 -35.72
C ILE A 5 18.18 15.38 -35.67
N GLU A 6 17.53 15.15 -36.77
CA GLU A 6 16.10 14.93 -36.85
C GLU A 6 15.73 13.71 -35.97
N ASN A 7 15.11 14.00 -34.83
CA ASN A 7 14.49 13.00 -33.97
C ASN A 7 13.20 12.50 -34.63
N LYS A 8 13.31 11.50 -35.51
CA LYS A 8 12.16 10.79 -36.08
C LYS A 8 11.58 9.86 -35.01
N GLY A 9 11.00 10.42 -33.95
CA GLY A 9 10.08 9.72 -33.09
C GLY A 9 8.87 9.23 -33.91
N ASN A 10 8.57 7.96 -33.77
CA ASN A 10 7.57 7.24 -34.53
C ASN A 10 6.19 7.94 -34.38
N ILE A 11 5.67 8.60 -35.40
CA ILE A 11 4.45 9.40 -35.37
C ILE A 11 3.23 8.62 -34.83
N ARG A 12 3.23 7.30 -34.96
CA ARG A 12 2.15 6.42 -34.46
C ARG A 12 2.10 6.28 -32.93
N ASP A 13 3.20 6.55 -32.22
CA ASP A 13 3.25 6.42 -30.75
C ASP A 13 2.79 7.71 -30.03
N GLN A 14 2.70 8.85 -30.72
CA GLN A 14 2.25 10.13 -30.16
C GLN A 14 0.72 10.24 -30.07
N GLU A 15 -0.04 9.50 -30.88
CA GLU A 15 -1.51 9.54 -30.87
C GLU A 15 -2.15 8.89 -29.61
N LEU A 16 -1.37 8.14 -28.82
CA LEU A 16 -1.86 7.44 -27.63
C LEU A 16 -1.81 8.28 -26.35
N ILE A 17 -1.07 9.38 -26.36
CA ILE A 17 -0.92 10.26 -25.20
C ILE A 17 -1.96 11.38 -25.32
N PRO A 18 -2.87 11.53 -24.33
CA PRO A 18 -3.81 12.65 -24.32
C PRO A 18 -3.05 13.98 -24.35
N ASP A 19 -3.45 14.91 -25.23
CA ASP A 19 -2.89 16.26 -25.22
C ASP A 19 -3.52 17.05 -24.07
N LYS A 20 -2.81 17.09 -22.94
CA LYS A 20 -3.21 17.80 -21.72
C LYS A 20 -2.15 18.84 -21.35
N GLU A 21 -2.58 19.93 -20.73
CA GLU A 21 -1.66 20.90 -20.15
C GLU A 21 -0.89 20.33 -18.96
N ASN A 22 -1.55 19.50 -18.17
CA ASN A 22 -1.01 18.91 -16.95
C ASN A 22 -1.40 17.43 -16.87
N TYR A 23 -0.51 16.63 -16.30
CA TYR A 23 -0.68 15.21 -16.04
C TYR A 23 -0.58 14.93 -14.55
N ASN A 24 -1.44 14.05 -14.07
CA ASN A 24 -1.57 13.67 -12.68
C ASN A 24 -1.22 12.19 -12.51
N ALA A 25 -0.20 11.90 -11.73
CA ALA A 25 0.19 10.54 -11.37
C ALA A 25 0.20 10.38 -9.84
N LEU A 26 -0.29 9.27 -9.36
CA LEU A 26 -0.33 8.94 -7.94
C LEU A 26 0.38 7.60 -7.72
N CYS A 27 1.42 7.62 -6.90
CA CYS A 27 2.12 6.43 -6.45
C CYS A 27 1.67 6.09 -5.04
N VAL A 28 1.13 4.90 -4.81
CA VAL A 28 0.61 4.47 -3.51
C VAL A 28 1.14 3.11 -3.12
N GLY A 29 1.28 2.89 -1.83
CA GLY A 29 1.76 1.61 -1.31
C GLY A 29 2.03 1.67 0.18
N ILE A 30 2.78 0.70 0.66
CA ILE A 30 3.14 0.58 2.07
C ILE A 30 4.59 1.01 2.26
N GLY A 31 4.87 1.65 3.38
CA GLY A 31 6.22 2.09 3.75
C GLY A 31 7.25 0.96 3.66
N GLY A 32 8.28 1.17 2.84
CA GLY A 32 9.30 0.18 2.52
C GLY A 32 9.19 -0.44 1.13
N THR A 33 8.08 -0.29 0.40
CA THR A 33 7.89 -0.83 -0.96
C THR A 33 8.51 0.03 -2.07
N GLY A 34 9.07 1.20 -1.73
CA GLY A 34 9.77 2.05 -2.67
C GLY A 34 8.89 3.07 -3.41
N VAL A 35 7.70 3.40 -2.87
CA VAL A 35 6.75 4.40 -3.40
C VAL A 35 7.44 5.73 -3.69
N ILE A 36 8.11 6.30 -2.69
CA ILE A 36 8.78 7.61 -2.79
C ILE A 36 9.86 7.58 -3.88
N ARG A 37 10.66 6.50 -3.93
CA ARG A 37 11.71 6.37 -4.96
C ARG A 37 11.13 6.32 -6.36
N ALA A 38 10.02 5.58 -6.55
CA ALA A 38 9.35 5.52 -7.85
C ALA A 38 8.79 6.88 -8.26
N SER A 39 8.14 7.60 -7.35
CA SER A 39 7.65 8.96 -7.60
C SER A 39 8.78 9.93 -7.93
N MET A 40 9.92 9.84 -7.23
CA MET A 40 11.11 10.65 -7.56
C MET A 40 11.63 10.36 -8.97
N ILE A 41 11.70 9.08 -9.38
CA ILE A 41 12.13 8.71 -10.74
C ILE A 41 11.19 9.31 -11.77
N LEU A 42 9.88 9.23 -11.56
CA LEU A 42 8.89 9.85 -12.44
C LEU A 42 9.04 11.38 -12.51
N GLY A 43 9.18 12.03 -11.37
CA GLY A 43 9.35 13.49 -11.30
C GLY A 43 10.62 13.96 -12.00
N TRP A 44 11.74 13.29 -11.81
CA TRP A 44 12.99 13.60 -12.52
C TRP A 44 12.90 13.31 -14.01
N SER A 45 12.16 12.25 -14.39
CA SER A 45 11.91 11.97 -15.81
C SER A 45 11.08 13.09 -16.46
N ALA A 46 10.06 13.58 -15.77
CA ALA A 46 9.26 14.70 -16.26
C ALA A 46 10.07 16.01 -16.39
N LEU A 47 10.98 16.28 -15.43
CA LEU A 47 11.90 17.43 -15.55
C LEU A 47 12.83 17.31 -16.75
N LYS A 48 13.34 16.10 -17.06
CA LYS A 48 14.19 15.86 -18.23
C LYS A 48 13.44 16.02 -19.56
N GLU A 49 12.14 15.73 -19.57
CA GLU A 49 11.26 15.98 -20.74
C GLU A 49 10.83 17.45 -20.83
N GLY A 50 11.28 18.33 -19.94
CA GLY A 50 11.04 19.76 -19.97
C GLY A 50 9.76 20.22 -19.28
N PHE A 51 9.09 19.36 -18.52
CA PHE A 51 7.89 19.72 -17.77
C PHE A 51 8.25 20.41 -16.44
N LYS A 52 7.36 21.27 -15.97
CA LYS A 52 7.33 21.68 -14.58
C LYS A 52 6.79 20.52 -13.75
N VAL A 53 7.29 20.38 -12.51
CA VAL A 53 6.91 19.28 -11.62
C VAL A 53 6.51 19.82 -10.25
N ARG A 54 5.48 19.25 -9.67
CA ARG A 54 5.07 19.43 -8.28
C ARG A 54 4.82 18.07 -7.65
N THR A 55 5.37 17.86 -6.46
CA THR A 55 5.19 16.64 -5.68
C THR A 55 4.72 16.97 -4.27
N ALA A 56 3.91 16.10 -3.71
CA ALA A 56 3.58 16.07 -2.30
C ALA A 56 3.53 14.61 -1.83
N GLU A 57 3.86 14.39 -0.59
CA GLU A 57 3.86 13.06 0.02
C GLU A 57 3.03 13.09 1.29
N THR A 58 2.21 12.06 1.45
CA THR A 58 1.53 11.76 2.70
C THR A 58 1.92 10.37 3.16
N HIS A 59 2.31 10.29 4.41
CA HIS A 59 2.65 9.02 5.04
C HIS A 59 2.13 8.99 6.47
N GLY A 60 1.75 7.80 6.92
CA GLY A 60 1.34 7.59 8.30
C GLY A 60 2.51 7.75 9.28
N MET A 61 2.20 7.76 10.58
CA MET A 61 3.23 7.86 11.63
C MET A 61 4.22 6.68 11.62
N SER A 62 3.83 5.54 11.05
CA SER A 62 4.71 4.39 10.88
C SER A 62 5.51 4.48 9.59
N GLN A 63 6.83 4.59 9.69
CA GLN A 63 7.72 4.58 8.52
C GLN A 63 7.79 3.21 7.81
N ARG A 64 7.39 2.13 8.47
CA ARG A 64 7.31 0.78 7.90
C ARG A 64 5.94 0.19 8.15
N GLY A 65 5.33 -0.37 7.11
CA GLY A 65 4.00 -0.98 7.20
C GLY A 65 2.83 0.01 7.20
N GLY A 66 3.07 1.33 7.22
CA GLY A 66 2.03 2.35 7.08
C GLY A 66 1.78 2.72 5.62
N SER A 67 0.59 3.22 5.33
CA SER A 67 0.21 3.75 4.01
C SER A 67 1.09 4.94 3.61
N VAL A 68 1.51 4.95 2.35
CA VAL A 68 2.29 6.04 1.74
C VAL A 68 1.65 6.40 0.41
N SER A 69 1.36 7.68 0.23
CA SER A 69 0.87 8.24 -1.04
C SER A 69 1.80 9.36 -1.48
N SER A 70 2.26 9.28 -2.73
CA SER A 70 3.08 10.32 -3.35
C SER A 70 2.38 10.86 -4.58
N TYR A 71 1.95 12.11 -4.48
CA TYR A 71 1.27 12.86 -5.53
C TYR A 71 2.30 13.48 -6.45
N LEU A 72 2.16 13.28 -7.74
CA LEU A 72 3.03 13.84 -8.76
C LEU A 72 2.17 14.54 -9.82
N ARG A 73 2.38 15.82 -10.01
CA ARG A 73 1.81 16.58 -11.11
C ARG A 73 2.92 17.15 -11.97
N PHE A 74 2.77 17.05 -13.28
CA PHE A 74 3.73 17.63 -14.20
C PHE A 74 3.03 18.16 -15.45
N GLY A 75 3.55 19.23 -16.02
CA GLY A 75 2.94 19.91 -17.14
C GLY A 75 3.53 21.28 -17.42
N LYS A 76 2.79 22.07 -18.21
CA LYS A 76 3.20 23.42 -18.61
C LYS A 76 2.87 24.46 -17.54
N THR A 77 1.69 24.33 -16.91
CA THR A 77 1.16 25.28 -15.93
C THR A 77 0.71 24.54 -14.68
N LEU A 78 1.46 24.70 -13.57
CA LEU A 78 1.17 23.99 -12.32
C LEU A 78 1.12 24.98 -11.16
N GLU A 79 0.00 24.99 -10.44
CA GLU A 79 -0.17 25.80 -9.24
C GLU A 79 0.17 25.04 -7.97
N GLY A 80 -0.27 23.81 -7.82
CA GLY A 80 -0.06 23.00 -6.61
C GLY A 80 0.17 21.50 -6.90
N PRO A 81 0.59 20.73 -5.89
CA PRO A 81 0.88 19.31 -6.04
C PRO A 81 -0.35 18.41 -5.93
N PHE A 82 -1.42 18.88 -5.29
CA PHE A 82 -2.63 18.08 -5.07
C PHE A 82 -3.52 18.11 -6.31
N MET A 83 -4.10 16.95 -6.61
CA MET A 83 -5.04 16.76 -7.72
C MET A 83 -6.47 16.72 -7.19
N VAL A 84 -7.41 16.96 -8.08
CA VAL A 84 -8.84 16.84 -7.80
C VAL A 84 -9.25 15.38 -7.88
N GLU A 85 -10.22 14.97 -7.08
CA GLU A 85 -10.84 13.64 -7.18
C GLU A 85 -11.38 13.41 -8.60
N GLY A 86 -11.16 12.20 -9.12
CA GLY A 86 -11.57 11.85 -10.48
C GLY A 86 -10.72 12.46 -11.62
N ASP A 87 -9.58 13.13 -11.33
CA ASP A 87 -8.71 13.74 -12.36
C ASP A 87 -7.32 13.06 -12.44
N LEU A 88 -7.24 11.80 -12.09
CA LEU A 88 -6.01 11.03 -12.13
C LEU A 88 -5.78 10.42 -13.52
N ASP A 89 -4.59 10.60 -14.10
CA ASP A 89 -4.19 9.95 -15.35
C ASP A 89 -3.62 8.54 -15.11
N VAL A 90 -2.77 8.39 -14.07
CA VAL A 90 -2.13 7.13 -13.74
C VAL A 90 -2.08 6.90 -12.24
N LEU A 91 -2.58 5.75 -11.80
CA LEU A 91 -2.38 5.19 -10.47
C LEU A 91 -1.34 4.07 -10.53
N ILE A 92 -0.27 4.19 -9.77
CA ILE A 92 0.72 3.13 -9.59
C ILE A 92 0.68 2.66 -8.15
N ALA A 93 0.16 1.46 -7.93
CA ALA A 93 0.03 0.90 -6.60
C ALA A 93 1.00 -0.28 -6.39
N PHE A 94 1.82 -0.16 -5.36
CA PHE A 94 2.81 -1.16 -4.99
C PHE A 94 2.23 -2.25 -4.08
N GLU A 95 0.96 -2.06 -3.71
CA GLU A 95 0.18 -2.96 -2.87
C GLU A 95 -1.29 -2.81 -3.20
N ILE A 96 -2.04 -3.91 -3.25
CA ILE A 96 -3.37 -3.93 -3.86
C ILE A 96 -4.43 -3.20 -3.03
N SER A 97 -4.39 -3.26 -1.70
CA SER A 97 -5.35 -2.53 -0.86
C SER A 97 -5.13 -1.02 -0.91
N GLU A 98 -3.89 -0.59 -1.15
CA GLU A 98 -3.59 0.82 -1.34
C GLU A 98 -4.10 1.34 -2.68
N ALA A 99 -4.18 0.49 -3.73
CA ALA A 99 -4.92 0.85 -4.94
C ALA A 99 -6.41 1.09 -4.63
N LEU A 100 -7.05 0.16 -3.92
CA LEU A 100 -8.46 0.27 -3.51
C LEU A 100 -8.74 1.55 -2.70
N ARG A 101 -7.87 1.88 -1.74
CA ARG A 101 -8.02 3.09 -0.90
C ARG A 101 -8.01 4.40 -1.66
N ASN A 102 -7.37 4.42 -2.82
CA ASN A 102 -7.18 5.63 -3.62
C ASN A 102 -8.07 5.69 -4.87
N LEU A 103 -9.08 4.83 -4.98
CA LEU A 103 -10.01 4.82 -6.13
C LEU A 103 -10.84 6.11 -6.26
N HIS A 104 -10.98 6.91 -5.22
CA HIS A 104 -11.66 8.20 -5.28
C HIS A 104 -10.97 9.22 -6.20
N TYR A 105 -9.67 9.07 -6.49
CA TYR A 105 -8.97 9.86 -7.50
C TYR A 105 -9.16 9.35 -8.93
N VAL A 106 -9.62 8.10 -9.08
CA VAL A 106 -9.70 7.39 -10.35
C VAL A 106 -10.96 7.77 -11.11
N ASN A 107 -10.86 7.83 -12.43
CA ASN A 107 -11.98 7.88 -13.37
C ASN A 107 -11.87 6.72 -14.36
N LYS A 108 -12.88 6.58 -15.26
CA LYS A 108 -12.94 5.49 -16.24
C LYS A 108 -11.77 5.41 -17.21
N ASP A 109 -11.06 6.53 -17.41
CA ASP A 109 -9.95 6.66 -18.38
C ASP A 109 -8.58 6.54 -17.68
N THR A 110 -8.54 6.57 -16.34
CA THR A 110 -7.33 6.43 -15.53
C THR A 110 -6.65 5.08 -15.79
N PHE A 111 -5.35 5.10 -16.04
CA PHE A 111 -4.54 3.87 -16.05
C PHE A 111 -4.21 3.43 -14.62
N ILE A 112 -4.62 2.23 -14.26
CA ILE A 112 -4.28 1.62 -12.97
C ILE A 112 -3.25 0.51 -13.20
N ILE A 113 -2.08 0.67 -12.62
CA ILE A 113 -1.01 -0.33 -12.61
C ILE A 113 -0.82 -0.74 -11.15
N THR A 114 -1.16 -1.96 -10.81
CA THR A 114 -1.04 -2.42 -9.42
C THR A 114 -0.36 -3.77 -9.29
N SER A 115 0.45 -3.90 -8.23
CA SER A 115 0.89 -5.22 -7.78
C SER A 115 -0.28 -5.92 -7.09
N LYS A 116 -0.52 -7.18 -7.41
CA LYS A 116 -1.51 -8.00 -6.71
C LYS A 116 -1.05 -8.44 -5.31
N ASN A 117 0.19 -8.14 -4.96
CA ASN A 117 0.76 -8.54 -3.69
C ASN A 117 0.09 -7.81 -2.55
N ALA A 118 -0.43 -8.59 -1.61
CA ALA A 118 -0.98 -8.12 -0.35
C ALA A 118 0.14 -8.02 0.69
N VAL A 119 0.23 -6.89 1.37
CA VAL A 119 1.14 -6.71 2.51
C VAL A 119 0.32 -6.54 3.77
N VAL A 120 0.13 -7.63 4.49
CA VAL A 120 -0.61 -7.60 5.73
C VAL A 120 0.17 -6.80 6.77
N SER A 121 -0.43 -5.73 7.29
CA SER A 121 0.18 -4.92 8.33
C SER A 121 0.45 -5.77 9.58
N PRO A 122 1.60 -5.61 10.28
CA PRO A 122 1.83 -6.25 11.56
C PRO A 122 0.70 -6.03 12.57
N SER A 123 0.05 -4.88 12.54
CA SER A 123 -1.11 -4.59 13.41
C SER A 123 -2.30 -5.51 13.13
N VAL A 124 -2.55 -5.88 11.88
CA VAL A 124 -3.58 -6.86 11.51
C VAL A 124 -3.21 -8.26 12.00
N LEU A 125 -1.94 -8.63 11.83
CA LEU A 125 -1.43 -9.95 12.29
C LEU A 125 -1.41 -10.09 13.79
N THR A 126 -1.23 -8.99 14.53
CA THR A 126 -1.11 -8.97 15.99
C THR A 126 -2.40 -8.53 16.69
N HIS A 127 -3.36 -7.98 15.95
CA HIS A 127 -4.64 -7.54 16.52
C HIS A 127 -5.55 -8.74 16.73
N ARG A 128 -5.33 -9.40 17.85
CA ARG A 128 -6.15 -10.52 18.30
C ARG A 128 -7.08 -10.02 19.37
N SER A 129 -8.37 -10.17 19.15
CA SER A 129 -9.35 -9.95 20.20
C SER A 129 -9.55 -11.23 20.99
N LEU A 130 -9.90 -11.06 22.24
CA LEU A 130 -10.19 -12.16 23.15
C LEU A 130 -11.69 -12.25 23.36
N LYS A 131 -12.21 -13.43 23.22
CA LYS A 131 -13.61 -13.75 23.55
C LYS A 131 -13.66 -14.57 24.83
N ILE A 132 -14.62 -14.28 25.68
CA ILE A 132 -14.90 -15.07 26.86
C ILE A 132 -16.13 -15.92 26.59
N ASP A 133 -15.98 -17.22 26.73
CA ASP A 133 -17.06 -18.16 26.75
C ASP A 133 -17.73 -18.10 28.13
N PHE A 134 -18.91 -17.49 28.18
CA PHE A 134 -19.64 -17.27 29.43
C PHE A 134 -20.23 -18.55 30.02
N GLU A 135 -20.38 -19.62 29.24
CA GLU A 135 -20.82 -20.91 29.72
C GLU A 135 -19.72 -21.63 30.51
N LYS A 136 -18.46 -21.40 30.12
CA LYS A 136 -17.28 -21.95 30.79
C LYS A 136 -16.70 -21.04 31.86
N CYS A 137 -16.96 -19.74 31.79
CA CYS A 137 -16.37 -18.77 32.72
C CYS A 137 -17.06 -18.78 34.09
N VAL A 138 -16.35 -19.13 35.11
CA VAL A 138 -16.82 -19.11 36.51
C VAL A 138 -16.43 -17.85 37.28
N GLY A 139 -15.83 -16.86 36.63
CA GLY A 139 -15.44 -15.60 37.26
C GLY A 139 -14.29 -15.74 38.29
N CYS A 140 -13.43 -16.75 38.17
CA CYS A 140 -12.36 -17.02 39.15
C CYS A 140 -11.25 -15.93 39.20
N GLY A 141 -11.17 -15.07 38.19
CA GLY A 141 -10.24 -13.95 38.12
C GLY A 141 -8.78 -14.31 37.78
N ASN A 142 -8.43 -15.58 37.56
CA ASN A 142 -7.06 -15.99 37.24
C ASN A 142 -6.51 -15.29 35.99
N CYS A 143 -7.32 -15.16 34.96
CA CYS A 143 -6.93 -14.47 33.76
C CYS A 143 -6.67 -12.98 33.95
N ILE A 144 -7.25 -12.40 34.97
CA ILE A 144 -7.07 -11.02 35.34
C ILE A 144 -5.73 -10.84 36.05
N SER A 145 -5.34 -11.74 36.97
CA SER A 145 -4.05 -11.66 37.68
C SER A 145 -2.84 -11.81 36.77
N HIS A 146 -2.99 -12.44 35.62
CA HIS A 146 -1.93 -12.64 34.63
C HIS A 146 -1.91 -11.65 33.47
N CYS A 147 -2.86 -10.73 33.43
CA CYS A 147 -2.91 -9.75 32.36
C CYS A 147 -1.76 -8.74 32.49
N ILE A 148 -0.79 -8.78 31.58
CA ILE A 148 0.24 -7.76 31.45
C ILE A 148 -0.23 -6.81 30.35
N PRO A 149 -0.58 -5.61 30.59
CA PRO A 149 0.04 -4.60 31.43
C PRO A 149 -0.80 -4.14 32.63
N ASN A 150 -1.25 -4.96 33.46
CA ASN A 150 -1.62 -4.59 34.79
C ASN A 150 -2.99 -4.90 35.36
N GLU A 151 -2.89 -5.05 36.57
CA GLU A 151 -3.69 -4.69 37.73
C GLU A 151 -5.20 -4.85 37.61
N LEU A 152 -5.64 -5.80 38.32
CA LEU A 152 -6.91 -6.43 38.45
C LEU A 152 -8.07 -5.58 38.93
N PHE A 153 -9.27 -5.92 38.41
CA PHE A 153 -10.51 -5.70 39.08
C PHE A 153 -11.29 -6.98 39.31
N LEU A 154 -11.61 -7.24 40.57
CA LEU A 154 -12.68 -8.12 40.99
C LEU A 154 -13.89 -7.24 41.32
N ASP A 155 -15.00 -7.43 40.61
CA ASP A 155 -16.27 -6.86 41.02
C ASP A 155 -16.95 -7.84 41.98
N SER A 156 -17.21 -7.42 43.20
CA SER A 156 -18.04 -8.19 44.10
C SER A 156 -19.50 -8.07 43.67
N LYS A 157 -20.23 -9.15 43.71
CA LYS A 157 -21.57 -9.38 43.20
C LYS A 157 -22.62 -8.32 43.48
N ASN A 158 -22.39 -7.26 44.22
CA ASN A 158 -23.39 -6.29 44.63
C ASN A 158 -22.95 -4.82 44.70
N GLU A 159 -21.71 -4.47 44.35
CA GLU A 159 -21.27 -3.07 44.40
C GLU A 159 -20.40 -2.73 43.21
N HIS A 160 -20.84 -1.76 42.43
CA HIS A 160 -20.08 -1.20 41.30
C HIS A 160 -18.93 -0.31 41.82
N TYR A 161 -17.81 -0.90 42.13
CA TYR A 161 -16.59 -0.15 42.41
C TYR A 161 -15.77 -0.03 41.12
N TYR A 162 -15.89 1.08 40.45
CA TYR A 162 -14.99 1.47 39.38
C TYR A 162 -13.83 2.28 39.99
N THR A 163 -12.70 1.67 40.20
CA THR A 163 -11.48 2.44 40.38
C THR A 163 -10.85 2.61 39.01
N LEU A 164 -10.85 3.83 38.51
CA LEU A 164 -10.18 4.20 37.25
C LEU A 164 -8.66 4.07 37.43
N ILE A 165 -8.10 2.94 37.02
CA ILE A 165 -6.66 2.82 36.78
C ILE A 165 -6.49 2.65 35.27
N PRO A 166 -5.64 3.48 34.63
CA PRO A 166 -5.66 3.69 33.17
C PRO A 166 -5.13 2.55 32.29
N SER A 167 -4.97 1.36 32.78
CA SER A 167 -4.26 0.30 32.04
C SER A 167 -4.92 -1.08 32.07
N ARG A 168 -6.22 -1.17 32.24
CA ARG A 168 -6.86 -2.49 32.42
C ARG A 168 -7.55 -2.99 31.17
N SER A 169 -7.24 -4.22 30.80
CA SER A 169 -7.83 -4.89 29.65
C SER A 169 -8.94 -5.89 29.99
N ARG A 170 -9.20 -6.15 31.30
CA ARG A 170 -10.27 -7.07 31.73
C ARG A 170 -10.84 -6.72 33.09
N ILE A 171 -12.10 -7.05 33.25
CA ILE A 171 -12.85 -6.94 34.51
C ILE A 171 -13.72 -8.18 34.70
N VAL A 172 -14.09 -8.45 35.95
CA VAL A 172 -15.17 -9.40 36.26
C VAL A 172 -16.43 -8.62 36.56
N VAL A 173 -17.50 -8.88 35.84
CA VAL A 173 -18.81 -8.25 36.02
C VAL A 173 -19.85 -9.35 36.19
N ASN A 174 -20.64 -9.26 37.27
CA ASN A 174 -21.67 -10.26 37.59
C ASN A 174 -21.13 -11.71 37.65
N GLY A 175 -19.90 -11.88 38.14
CA GLY A 175 -19.27 -13.19 38.23
C GLY A 175 -18.63 -13.73 36.96
N TYR A 176 -18.54 -12.92 35.89
CA TYR A 176 -17.89 -13.29 34.62
C TYR A 176 -16.76 -12.34 34.27
N CYS A 177 -15.69 -12.89 33.68
CA CYS A 177 -14.64 -12.07 33.11
C CYS A 177 -15.14 -11.36 31.85
N ARG A 178 -14.78 -10.08 31.67
CA ARG A 178 -15.00 -9.33 30.45
C ARG A 178 -13.69 -8.75 29.93
N VAL A 179 -13.54 -8.75 28.62
CA VAL A 179 -12.44 -8.09 27.92
C VAL A 179 -12.83 -6.63 27.70
N LEU A 180 -11.93 -5.72 27.99
CA LEU A 180 -12.12 -4.29 27.76
C LEU A 180 -11.44 -3.86 26.46
N ASP A 181 -11.87 -2.72 25.91
CA ASP A 181 -11.29 -2.12 24.70
C ASP A 181 -9.81 -1.80 24.83
N SER A 182 -9.31 -1.68 26.06
CA SER A 182 -7.88 -1.53 26.36
C SER A 182 -7.06 -2.81 26.19
N CYS A 183 -7.69 -3.94 25.85
CA CYS A 183 -6.96 -5.18 25.60
C CYS A 183 -6.06 -5.05 24.37
N THR A 184 -4.77 -5.27 24.54
CA THR A 184 -3.78 -5.17 23.46
C THR A 184 -3.72 -6.41 22.57
N GLY A 185 -4.54 -7.43 22.84
CA GLY A 185 -4.52 -8.69 22.10
C GLY A 185 -3.21 -9.48 22.22
N CYS A 186 -2.42 -9.26 23.26
CA CYS A 186 -1.10 -9.92 23.44
C CYS A 186 -1.19 -11.45 23.61
N VAL A 187 -2.38 -12.00 23.80
CA VAL A 187 -2.73 -13.43 23.99
C VAL A 187 -1.94 -14.19 25.05
N LYS A 188 -1.17 -13.50 25.88
CA LYS A 188 -0.35 -14.13 26.93
C LYS A 188 -1.19 -14.99 27.89
N CYS A 189 -2.39 -14.58 28.20
CA CYS A 189 -3.33 -15.33 29.01
C CYS A 189 -3.80 -16.67 28.41
N ILE A 190 -3.63 -16.85 27.11
CA ILE A 190 -3.90 -18.12 26.41
C ILE A 190 -2.63 -18.94 26.35
N ILE A 191 -1.51 -18.31 25.98
CA ILE A 191 -0.20 -18.98 25.90
C ILE A 191 0.19 -19.58 27.24
N ASP A 192 -0.07 -18.86 28.34
CA ASP A 192 0.25 -19.30 29.69
C ASP A 192 -0.86 -20.19 30.30
N GLU A 193 -1.88 -20.59 29.52
CA GLU A 193 -3.01 -21.46 29.91
C GLU A 193 -3.68 -21.02 31.22
N VAL A 194 -3.81 -19.70 31.38
CA VAL A 194 -4.20 -19.09 32.68
C VAL A 194 -5.62 -19.40 33.09
N CYS A 195 -6.49 -19.73 32.15
CA CYS A 195 -7.87 -20.11 32.43
C CYS A 195 -8.01 -21.61 32.60
N PRO A 196 -8.19 -22.11 33.83
CA PRO A 196 -8.31 -23.55 34.08
C PRO A 196 -9.59 -24.17 33.48
N PHE A 197 -10.53 -23.34 33.06
CA PHE A 197 -11.81 -23.74 32.48
C PHE A 197 -11.83 -23.62 30.94
N GLY A 198 -10.73 -23.17 30.32
CA GLY A 198 -10.68 -22.97 28.87
C GLY A 198 -11.70 -21.96 28.33
N ALA A 199 -12.08 -20.98 29.15
CA ALA A 199 -13.10 -20.01 28.81
C ALA A 199 -12.57 -18.82 28.00
N ILE A 200 -11.27 -18.78 27.66
CA ILE A 200 -10.67 -17.68 26.92
C ILE A 200 -10.23 -18.19 25.56
N GLU A 201 -10.77 -17.57 24.52
CA GLU A 201 -10.42 -17.86 23.14
C GLU A 201 -9.87 -16.61 22.47
N ALA A 202 -8.83 -16.77 21.63
CA ALA A 202 -8.36 -15.70 20.76
C ALA A 202 -8.99 -15.87 19.39
N PHE A 203 -9.40 -14.77 18.80
CA PHE A 203 -9.80 -14.73 17.39
C PHE A 203 -9.15 -13.54 16.72
N ASN A 204 -8.91 -13.68 15.42
CA ASN A 204 -8.47 -12.54 14.62
C ASN A 204 -9.72 -11.72 14.31
N GLU A 205 -9.75 -10.49 14.79
CA GLU A 205 -10.87 -9.57 14.55
C GLU A 205 -10.78 -8.97 13.15
N TRP A 206 -9.58 -8.89 12.62
CA TRP A 206 -9.32 -8.31 11.32
C TRP A 206 -8.62 -9.31 10.42
N GLU A 207 -9.22 -9.56 9.29
CA GLU A 207 -8.62 -10.31 8.20
C GLU A 207 -8.27 -9.35 7.07
N TYR A 208 -7.22 -9.68 6.33
CA TYR A 208 -6.94 -8.96 5.09
C TYR A 208 -8.07 -9.27 4.11
N PRO A 209 -8.64 -8.25 3.43
CA PRO A 209 -9.72 -8.49 2.48
C PRO A 209 -9.31 -9.47 1.38
N ASP A 210 -10.27 -10.20 0.84
CA ASP A 210 -10.02 -11.11 -0.27
C ASP A 210 -9.47 -10.33 -1.47
N VAL A 211 -8.31 -10.75 -1.96
CA VAL A 211 -7.62 -10.11 -3.07
C VAL A 211 -8.46 -10.14 -4.36
N GLU A 212 -9.23 -11.22 -4.60
CA GLU A 212 -10.09 -11.32 -5.78
C GLU A 212 -11.23 -10.28 -5.73
N LEU A 213 -11.80 -10.04 -4.56
CA LEU A 213 -12.80 -8.98 -4.39
C LEU A 213 -12.21 -7.61 -4.65
N ILE A 214 -11.02 -7.33 -4.12
CA ILE A 214 -10.31 -6.06 -4.37
C ILE A 214 -10.01 -5.90 -5.87
N GLU A 215 -9.56 -6.95 -6.55
CA GLU A 215 -9.31 -6.91 -7.99
C GLU A 215 -10.58 -6.55 -8.79
N ASN A 216 -11.70 -7.15 -8.43
CA ASN A 216 -13.00 -6.86 -9.06
C ASN A 216 -13.44 -5.41 -8.85
N ASP A 217 -13.29 -4.90 -7.63
CA ASP A 217 -13.62 -3.50 -7.31
C ASP A 217 -12.75 -2.54 -8.14
N ILE A 218 -11.43 -2.79 -8.22
CA ILE A 218 -10.52 -1.97 -9.00
C ILE A 218 -10.91 -1.99 -10.49
N ARG A 219 -11.26 -3.16 -11.05
CA ARG A 219 -11.68 -3.31 -12.45
C ARG A 219 -13.04 -2.67 -12.74
N SER A 220 -13.87 -2.47 -11.72
CA SER A 220 -15.19 -1.85 -11.90
C SER A 220 -15.14 -0.34 -12.16
N VAL A 221 -14.05 0.34 -11.76
CA VAL A 221 -13.95 1.81 -11.81
C VAL A 221 -13.16 2.34 -13.00
N SER A 222 -12.35 1.51 -13.65
CA SER A 222 -11.58 1.90 -14.85
C SER A 222 -11.54 0.77 -15.88
N ASN A 223 -11.52 1.16 -17.14
CA ASN A 223 -11.33 0.24 -18.26
C ASN A 223 -9.85 -0.15 -18.48
N ASN A 224 -8.93 0.58 -17.87
CA ASN A 224 -7.50 0.50 -18.13
C ASN A 224 -6.75 -0.03 -16.89
N VAL A 225 -6.93 -1.31 -16.55
CA VAL A 225 -6.39 -1.91 -15.32
C VAL A 225 -5.38 -3.02 -15.63
N ILE A 226 -4.18 -2.89 -15.11
CA ILE A 226 -3.12 -3.90 -15.16
C ILE A 226 -2.81 -4.33 -13.73
N ILE A 227 -3.12 -5.58 -13.42
CA ILE A 227 -2.81 -6.22 -12.14
C ILE A 227 -1.79 -7.31 -12.43
N LEU A 228 -0.64 -7.29 -11.74
CA LEU A 228 0.44 -8.23 -11.96
C LEU A 228 1.14 -8.60 -10.65
N ASP A 229 1.81 -9.74 -10.64
CA ASP A 229 2.68 -10.14 -9.53
C ASP A 229 4.06 -9.50 -9.69
N ALA A 230 4.18 -8.24 -9.20
CA ALA A 230 5.44 -7.50 -9.31
C ALA A 230 6.57 -8.15 -8.51
N ASN A 231 6.26 -8.81 -7.38
CA ASN A 231 7.25 -9.51 -6.57
C ASN A 231 7.82 -10.72 -7.31
N LYS A 232 6.97 -11.52 -7.95
CA LYS A 232 7.41 -12.66 -8.75
C LYS A 232 8.36 -12.21 -9.88
N LEU A 233 7.97 -11.19 -10.62
CA LEU A 233 8.80 -10.63 -11.70
C LEU A 233 10.12 -10.05 -11.18
N ALA A 234 10.10 -9.41 -10.03
CA ALA A 234 11.31 -8.88 -9.41
C ALA A 234 12.27 -10.00 -8.96
N ILE A 235 11.74 -11.12 -8.45
CA ILE A 235 12.53 -12.32 -8.11
C ILE A 235 13.13 -12.93 -9.38
N GLU A 236 12.36 -13.03 -10.46
CA GLU A 236 12.84 -13.52 -11.76
C GLU A 236 13.93 -12.60 -12.35
N ALA A 237 13.83 -11.28 -12.12
CA ALA A 237 14.89 -10.32 -12.48
C ALA A 237 16.14 -10.43 -11.59
N GLY A 238 16.05 -11.13 -10.46
CA GLY A 238 17.18 -11.40 -9.55
C GLY A 238 17.09 -10.72 -8.18
N ASN A 239 16.12 -9.84 -7.91
CA ASN A 239 15.99 -9.21 -6.58
C ASN A 239 14.57 -8.67 -6.34
N ILE A 240 13.90 -9.18 -5.31
CA ILE A 240 12.55 -8.74 -4.91
C ILE A 240 12.44 -7.22 -4.69
N LEU A 241 13.50 -6.56 -4.29
CA LEU A 241 13.52 -5.10 -4.05
C LEU A 241 13.35 -4.28 -5.33
N THR A 242 13.35 -4.90 -6.52
CA THR A 242 13.12 -4.24 -7.80
C THR A 242 11.66 -4.23 -8.24
N ALA A 243 10.73 -4.70 -7.41
CA ALA A 243 9.30 -4.75 -7.73
C ALA A 243 8.72 -3.36 -8.12
N ASN A 244 9.19 -2.29 -7.48
CA ASN A 244 8.84 -0.92 -7.85
C ASN A 244 9.32 -0.55 -9.25
N VAL A 245 10.48 -1.03 -9.67
CA VAL A 245 11.03 -0.77 -11.00
C VAL A 245 10.29 -1.57 -12.07
N VAL A 246 9.80 -2.77 -11.75
CA VAL A 246 8.89 -3.53 -12.64
C VAL A 246 7.66 -2.68 -12.99
N LEU A 247 7.00 -2.08 -11.98
CA LEU A 247 5.80 -1.25 -12.22
C LEU A 247 6.10 0.02 -13.03
N LEU A 248 7.25 0.65 -12.80
CA LEU A 248 7.73 1.76 -13.65
C LEU A 248 7.99 1.31 -15.09
N GLY A 249 8.51 0.11 -15.28
CA GLY A 249 8.67 -0.51 -16.59
C GLY A 249 7.31 -0.70 -17.28
N VAL A 250 6.29 -1.21 -16.57
CA VAL A 250 4.93 -1.35 -17.11
C VAL A 250 4.41 0.00 -17.60
N LEU A 251 4.54 1.05 -16.79
CA LEU A 251 4.15 2.40 -17.19
C LEU A 251 4.86 2.85 -18.48
N ALA A 252 6.18 2.67 -18.55
CA ALA A 252 6.97 3.00 -19.73
C ALA A 252 6.51 2.21 -20.98
N GLY A 253 6.08 0.97 -20.79
CA GLY A 253 5.58 0.12 -21.86
C GLY A 253 4.21 0.54 -22.39
N ILE A 254 3.31 1.00 -21.52
CA ILE A 254 1.96 1.46 -21.89
C ILE A 254 2.03 2.72 -22.75
N ASN A 255 2.95 3.64 -22.44
CA ASN A 255 3.14 4.91 -23.14
C ASN A 255 1.86 5.80 -23.18
N ARG A 256 1.25 6.03 -22.01
CA ARG A 256 0.02 6.85 -21.86
C ARG A 256 0.24 8.20 -21.18
N ILE A 257 1.45 8.46 -20.74
CA ILE A 257 1.89 9.77 -20.24
C ILE A 257 3.10 10.22 -21.06
N PRO A 258 3.37 11.53 -21.17
CA PRO A 258 4.44 12.05 -22.03
C PRO A 258 5.83 11.91 -21.36
N LEU A 259 6.15 10.69 -20.92
CA LEU A 259 7.45 10.31 -20.41
C LEU A 259 7.99 9.17 -21.26
N SER A 260 9.02 9.45 -22.03
CA SER A 260 9.59 8.44 -22.94
C SER A 260 10.24 7.28 -22.15
N LYS A 261 10.13 6.07 -22.70
CA LYS A 261 10.78 4.88 -22.14
C LYS A 261 12.27 5.10 -21.93
N GLY A 262 12.92 5.80 -22.85
CA GLY A 262 14.36 6.09 -22.79
C GLY A 262 14.72 6.93 -21.58
N VAL A 263 14.00 8.04 -21.35
CA VAL A 263 14.23 8.93 -20.22
C VAL A 263 13.89 8.26 -18.89
N LEU A 264 12.80 7.49 -18.82
CA LEU A 264 12.47 6.71 -17.62
C LEU A 264 13.58 5.71 -17.28
N LYS A 265 14.06 4.94 -18.27
CA LYS A 265 15.18 3.98 -18.09
C LYS A 265 16.45 4.65 -17.62
N GLU A 266 16.85 5.77 -18.25
CA GLU A 266 18.02 6.55 -17.86
C GLU A 266 17.87 7.07 -16.42
N THR A 267 16.70 7.54 -16.05
CA THR A 267 16.44 8.02 -14.68
C THR A 267 16.50 6.88 -13.66
N VAL A 268 15.95 5.69 -13.99
CA VAL A 268 16.16 4.49 -13.16
C VAL A 268 17.64 4.24 -12.91
N GLN A 269 18.49 4.28 -13.96
CA GLN A 269 19.94 4.07 -13.84
C GLN A 269 20.59 5.05 -12.86
N GLN A 270 20.13 6.30 -12.82
CA GLN A 270 20.70 7.34 -11.95
C GLN A 270 20.30 7.15 -10.48
N PHE A 271 19.10 6.64 -10.22
CA PHE A 271 18.55 6.53 -8.86
C PHE A 271 18.76 5.18 -8.19
N VAL A 272 19.22 4.16 -8.92
CA VAL A 272 19.52 2.85 -8.34
C VAL A 272 21.01 2.72 -7.97
N PRO A 273 21.33 1.95 -6.92
CA PRO A 273 22.72 1.71 -6.56
C PRO A 273 23.48 1.01 -7.70
N LYS A 274 24.73 1.41 -7.97
CA LYS A 274 25.55 0.83 -9.04
C LYS A 274 25.63 -0.70 -8.98
N LYS A 275 25.74 -1.28 -7.78
CA LYS A 275 25.77 -2.74 -7.56
C LYS A 275 24.48 -3.48 -7.91
N ALA A 276 23.38 -2.77 -8.05
CA ALA A 276 22.08 -3.33 -8.38
C ALA A 276 21.56 -2.85 -9.76
N LEU A 277 22.44 -2.24 -10.57
CA LEU A 277 22.04 -1.64 -11.83
C LEU A 277 21.44 -2.66 -12.78
N ASP A 278 22.12 -3.78 -13.03
CA ASP A 278 21.71 -4.77 -14.00
C ASP A 278 20.36 -5.41 -13.64
N VAL A 279 20.16 -5.77 -12.38
CA VAL A 279 18.89 -6.36 -11.93
C VAL A 279 17.72 -5.37 -12.02
N ASN A 280 17.97 -4.07 -11.78
CA ASN A 280 16.95 -3.04 -11.94
C ASN A 280 16.61 -2.81 -13.42
N LEU A 281 17.59 -2.82 -14.30
CA LEU A 281 17.34 -2.68 -15.74
C LEU A 281 16.61 -3.90 -16.31
N THR A 282 16.95 -5.10 -15.86
CA THR A 282 16.22 -6.33 -16.22
C THR A 282 14.75 -6.22 -15.76
N ALA A 283 14.52 -5.84 -14.49
CA ALA A 283 13.18 -5.63 -13.95
C ALA A 283 12.37 -4.59 -14.73
N PHE A 284 13.02 -3.47 -15.11
CA PHE A 284 12.40 -2.42 -15.92
C PHE A 284 11.97 -2.94 -17.30
N GLU A 285 12.85 -3.68 -17.99
CA GLU A 285 12.54 -4.20 -19.33
C GLU A 285 11.44 -5.27 -19.28
N MET A 286 11.44 -6.16 -18.29
CA MET A 286 10.37 -7.14 -18.08
C MET A 286 9.02 -6.43 -17.88
N GLY A 287 8.99 -5.38 -17.06
CA GLY A 287 7.79 -4.56 -16.90
C GLY A 287 7.37 -3.88 -18.20
N ALA A 288 8.31 -3.30 -18.94
CA ALA A 288 8.03 -2.61 -20.20
C ALA A 288 7.49 -3.55 -21.28
N GLU A 289 7.95 -4.79 -21.32
CA GLU A 289 7.40 -5.80 -22.22
C GLU A 289 5.92 -6.10 -21.90
N ILE A 290 5.60 -6.25 -20.61
CA ILE A 290 4.21 -6.43 -20.17
C ILE A 290 3.37 -5.22 -20.57
N GLY A 291 3.81 -4.00 -20.23
CA GLY A 291 3.08 -2.77 -20.56
C GLY A 291 2.82 -2.62 -22.05
N SER A 292 3.77 -3.02 -22.90
CA SER A 292 3.65 -2.91 -24.36
C SER A 292 2.50 -3.76 -24.94
N LYS A 293 2.10 -4.84 -24.26
CA LYS A 293 0.98 -5.69 -24.65
C LYS A 293 -0.37 -4.98 -24.47
N TYR A 294 -0.43 -3.97 -23.60
CA TYR A 294 -1.61 -3.18 -23.28
C TYR A 294 -1.72 -1.87 -24.09
N LYS A 295 -0.77 -1.60 -25.00
CA LYS A 295 -0.83 -0.45 -25.92
C LYS A 295 -2.03 -0.51 -26.90
N LYS A 296 -2.62 -1.67 -27.10
CA LYS A 296 -3.63 -1.93 -28.13
C LYS A 296 -5.08 -1.88 -27.64
N ILE A 297 -5.30 -1.57 -26.37
CA ILE A 297 -6.62 -1.39 -25.77
C ILE A 297 -6.86 0.12 -25.61
#